data_f69688d837acc8ba79aeb934b0322d76
#
_entry.id   f69688d837acc8ba79aeb934b0322d76
#
_cell.length_a   1.000
_cell.length_b   1.000
_cell.length_c   1.000
_cell.angle_alpha   90.00
_cell.angle_beta   90.00
_cell.angle_gamma   90.00
#
_symmetry.space_group_name_H-M   'P 1'
#
loop_
_entity.id
_entity.type
_entity.pdbx_description
1 polymer ?
#
loop_
_entity_poly.entity_id
_entity_poly.type
_entity_poly.pdbx_seq_one_letter_code
_entity_poly.pdbx_strand_id
1 'polypeptide(L)'
;VLGGGGLRHSLIFPRGSRVEEYYPKTFTDRKARMAIHGADGAGRAHPRIELKYNPHEGVEEPYLVLADGENGVAAAKDLATYISRAKSVDKGAAIRLIARGTVLGVFACSLAPETLLDATPTILGTRALTLAAPSQLDIVVEAQALLDRLARIQESKMVLYLPPVTVNAVWAGQSAPVSGWGRVGAVAASEFRRACREGLEAVDRSLPANPGAAVLATVRSRIWSSPMVLEHLPEFDNISVPTGAAFALKVFGFLPDTFEGELPVFVARSKSGEWTRIAAPGGQVLVRAATPSLQTV
;
A
#
# COMPACT_ATOMS: atom_id res chain seq x y z
N VAL A 1 -25.04 25.80 -13.65
CA VAL A 1 -24.45 26.21 -12.37
C VAL A 1 -24.59 25.08 -11.37
N LEU A 2 -23.63 24.22 -11.20
CA LEU A 2 -23.46 23.38 -10.02
C LEU A 2 -22.00 22.92 -10.01
N GLY A 3 -21.21 23.50 -9.12
CA GLY A 3 -19.82 23.16 -8.89
C GLY A 3 -19.72 21.86 -8.07
N GLY A 4 -19.18 20.83 -8.67
CA GLY A 4 -18.74 19.61 -7.99
C GLY A 4 -17.33 19.78 -7.43
N GLY A 5 -17.20 20.16 -6.16
CA GLY A 5 -15.93 20.23 -5.47
C GLY A 5 -15.43 18.82 -5.10
N GLY A 6 -14.55 18.26 -5.92
CA GLY A 6 -13.82 17.03 -5.56
C GLY A 6 -12.82 17.32 -4.44
N LEU A 7 -13.06 16.74 -3.26
CA LEU A 7 -12.16 16.78 -2.11
C LEU A 7 -10.83 16.11 -2.44
N ARG A 8 -9.79 16.91 -2.55
CA ARG A 8 -8.40 16.48 -2.67
C ARG A 8 -7.91 16.01 -1.30
N HIS A 9 -7.96 14.73 -1.00
CA HIS A 9 -7.26 14.17 0.15
C HIS A 9 -5.81 13.85 -0.23
N SER A 10 -4.98 14.88 -0.15
CA SER A 10 -3.51 14.73 -0.12
C SER A 10 -3.11 14.31 1.29
N LEU A 11 -2.35 13.23 1.43
CA LEU A 11 -1.65 12.90 2.69
C LEU A 11 -0.57 13.94 2.96
N ILE A 12 -0.96 15.12 3.44
CA ILE A 12 -0.06 16.12 3.97
C ILE A 12 -0.08 15.95 5.49
N PHE A 13 0.98 15.35 6.03
CA PHE A 13 1.19 15.37 7.47
C PHE A 13 1.57 16.81 7.89
N PRO A 14 1.00 17.35 8.99
CA PRO A 14 1.37 18.67 9.48
C PRO A 14 2.87 18.74 9.80
N ARG A 15 3.53 19.82 9.39
CA ARG A 15 4.91 20.12 9.77
C ARG A 15 4.94 20.41 11.28
N GLY A 16 5.73 19.64 12.03
CA GLY A 16 6.20 20.07 13.35
C GLY A 16 5.62 19.39 14.58
N SER A 17 4.77 18.37 14.48
CA SER A 17 4.33 17.62 15.66
C SER A 17 5.42 16.64 16.14
N ARG A 18 5.92 16.85 17.35
CA ARG A 18 6.75 15.85 18.06
C ARG A 18 5.86 14.65 18.37
N VAL A 19 6.37 13.45 18.07
CA VAL A 19 5.67 12.18 18.23
C VAL A 19 5.29 11.86 19.68
N GLU A 20 5.79 12.62 20.66
CA GLU A 20 5.60 12.37 22.10
C GLU A 20 4.32 12.96 22.71
N GLU A 21 3.57 13.81 22.01
CA GLU A 21 2.41 14.51 22.57
C GLU A 21 1.04 13.84 22.36
N TYR A 22 0.99 12.71 21.66
CA TYR A 22 -0.28 12.05 21.30
C TYR A 22 -0.47 10.65 21.90
N TYR A 23 -0.09 10.45 23.16
CA TYR A 23 -0.51 9.25 23.90
C TYR A 23 -1.63 9.59 24.90
N PRO A 24 -2.88 9.23 24.63
CA PRO A 24 -3.90 9.30 25.67
C PRO A 24 -3.63 8.24 26.73
N LYS A 25 -3.54 8.67 28.00
CA LYS A 25 -3.29 7.85 29.19
C LYS A 25 -4.43 6.88 29.58
N THR A 26 -5.35 6.56 28.68
CA THR A 26 -6.58 5.82 28.98
C THR A 26 -6.59 4.37 28.54
N PHE A 27 -5.44 3.76 28.19
CA PHE A 27 -5.38 2.33 27.83
C PHE A 27 -4.69 1.47 28.91
N THR A 28 -4.66 1.91 30.16
CA THR A 28 -3.97 1.21 31.27
C THR A 28 -4.91 0.55 32.27
N ASP A 29 -6.14 0.23 31.91
CA ASP A 29 -6.98 -0.52 32.84
C ASP A 29 -7.80 -1.61 32.14
N ARG A 30 -7.29 -2.81 32.20
CA ARG A 30 -7.78 -4.17 32.39
C ARG A 30 -7.01 -5.21 31.57
N LYS A 31 -6.03 -5.83 32.24
CA LYS A 31 -5.55 -7.21 32.00
C LYS A 31 -5.18 -7.64 30.57
N ALA A 32 -4.32 -6.91 29.90
CA ALA A 32 -3.48 -7.50 28.87
C ALA A 32 -2.08 -7.72 29.46
N ARG A 33 -1.72 -8.95 29.82
CA ARG A 33 -0.32 -9.30 30.14
C ARG A 33 0.49 -9.26 28.84
N MET A 34 1.25 -8.18 28.69
CA MET A 34 2.27 -8.05 27.65
C MET A 34 3.44 -8.98 27.96
N ALA A 35 3.65 -9.99 27.15
CA ALA A 35 4.91 -10.73 27.14
C ALA A 35 5.85 -10.06 26.14
N ILE A 36 6.85 -9.35 26.65
CA ILE A 36 7.96 -8.80 25.84
C ILE A 36 9.00 -9.90 25.69
N HIS A 37 9.20 -10.43 24.49
CA HIS A 37 10.32 -11.30 24.18
C HIS A 37 11.03 -10.78 22.92
N GLY A 38 12.33 -10.50 23.08
CA GLY A 38 13.26 -10.23 22.00
C GLY A 38 13.73 -8.78 21.93
N ALA A 39 14.84 -8.50 22.61
CA ALA A 39 15.62 -7.29 22.37
C ALA A 39 16.66 -7.61 21.28
N ASP A 40 16.62 -6.88 20.19
CA ASP A 40 17.76 -6.78 19.29
C ASP A 40 18.69 -5.65 19.77
N GLY A 41 19.99 -5.72 19.46
CA GLY A 41 21.06 -4.95 20.04
C GLY A 41 21.01 -3.42 19.87
N ALA A 42 19.84 -2.80 19.67
CA ALA A 42 19.66 -1.36 19.51
C ALA A 42 18.64 -0.72 20.47
N GLY A 43 18.11 -1.45 21.46
CA GLY A 43 17.38 -0.87 22.60
C GLY A 43 16.07 -0.17 22.29
N ARG A 44 15.40 -0.44 21.18
CA ARG A 44 14.06 0.05 20.89
C ARG A 44 13.10 -1.12 20.64
N ALA A 45 12.33 -1.49 21.67
CA ALA A 45 11.26 -2.46 21.55
C ALA A 45 10.10 -1.87 20.75
N HIS A 46 9.81 -2.43 19.59
CA HIS A 46 8.52 -2.23 18.94
C HIS A 46 7.52 -3.20 19.58
N PRO A 47 6.39 -2.74 20.11
CA PRO A 47 5.38 -3.64 20.64
C PRO A 47 4.78 -4.46 19.49
N ARG A 48 5.12 -5.73 19.44
CA ARG A 48 4.44 -6.72 18.61
C ARG A 48 3.22 -7.16 19.38
N ILE A 49 2.03 -6.81 18.93
CA ILE A 49 0.79 -7.34 19.51
C ILE A 49 0.66 -8.77 19.01
N GLU A 50 1.06 -9.74 19.83
CA GLU A 50 0.65 -11.12 19.63
C GLU A 50 -0.80 -11.26 20.12
N LEU A 51 -1.73 -11.36 19.21
CA LEU A 51 -3.11 -11.73 19.51
C LEU A 51 -3.12 -13.22 19.87
N LYS A 52 -3.03 -13.53 21.16
CA LYS A 52 -3.27 -14.91 21.64
C LYS A 52 -4.78 -15.15 21.62
N TYR A 53 -5.21 -16.02 20.72
CA TYR A 53 -6.57 -16.52 20.67
C TYR A 53 -6.82 -17.43 21.89
N ASN A 54 -7.73 -17.05 22.76
CA ASN A 54 -8.28 -17.90 23.81
C ASN A 54 -9.74 -18.20 23.45
N PRO A 55 -10.09 -19.43 23.05
CA PRO A 55 -11.44 -19.76 22.59
C PRO A 55 -12.51 -19.74 23.69
N HIS A 56 -12.16 -19.49 24.96
CA HIS A 56 -13.05 -19.57 26.10
C HIS A 56 -13.25 -18.26 26.91
N GLU A 57 -12.55 -17.18 26.55
CA GLU A 57 -12.84 -15.85 27.07
C GLU A 57 -13.40 -15.03 25.91
N GLY A 58 -14.55 -14.36 26.11
CA GLY A 58 -15.21 -13.54 25.11
C GLY A 58 -14.24 -12.47 24.56
N VAL A 59 -13.42 -12.85 23.58
CA VAL A 59 -12.45 -11.99 22.92
C VAL A 59 -13.24 -11.05 22.05
N GLU A 60 -13.28 -9.78 22.40
CA GLU A 60 -13.75 -8.73 21.49
C GLU A 60 -12.88 -8.79 20.24
N GLU A 61 -13.48 -9.16 19.09
CA GLU A 61 -12.78 -9.13 17.81
C GLU A 61 -12.23 -7.71 17.59
N PRO A 62 -10.95 -7.55 17.24
CA PRO A 62 -10.38 -6.23 16.98
C PRO A 62 -11.13 -5.55 15.84
N TYR A 63 -11.42 -4.28 15.99
CA TYR A 63 -12.17 -3.52 15.01
C TYR A 63 -11.61 -2.11 14.78
N LEU A 64 -11.99 -1.53 13.66
CA LEU A 64 -11.77 -0.13 13.33
C LEU A 64 -13.13 0.56 13.14
N VAL A 65 -13.23 1.81 13.52
CA VAL A 65 -14.41 2.62 13.25
C VAL A 65 -14.08 3.55 12.11
N LEU A 66 -14.66 3.28 10.94
CA LEU A 66 -14.52 4.15 9.77
C LEU A 66 -15.31 5.44 10.00
N ALA A 67 -14.96 6.51 9.27
CA ALA A 67 -15.74 7.74 9.33
C ALA A 67 -17.21 7.45 8.99
N ASP A 68 -18.11 8.19 9.61
CA ASP A 68 -19.57 8.03 9.46
C ASP A 68 -20.14 8.86 8.31
N GLY A 69 -21.42 8.66 8.06
CA GLY A 69 -22.18 9.35 7.04
C GLY A 69 -21.87 8.87 5.61
N GLU A 70 -22.38 9.60 4.63
CA GLU A 70 -22.25 9.25 3.23
C GLU A 70 -20.80 9.08 2.76
N ASN A 71 -19.89 9.91 3.27
CA ASN A 71 -18.47 9.84 2.96
C ASN A 71 -17.82 8.55 3.47
N GLY A 72 -18.22 8.06 4.64
CA GLY A 72 -17.71 6.82 5.21
C GLY A 72 -18.20 5.59 4.43
N VAL A 73 -19.47 5.56 4.07
CA VAL A 73 -20.06 4.50 3.24
C VAL A 73 -19.36 4.46 1.87
N ALA A 74 -19.17 5.63 1.25
CA ALA A 74 -18.46 5.73 -0.03
C ALA A 74 -17.00 5.24 0.09
N ALA A 75 -16.32 5.63 1.17
CA ALA A 75 -14.95 5.19 1.44
C ALA A 75 -14.84 3.66 1.65
N ALA A 76 -15.80 3.06 2.36
CA ALA A 76 -15.85 1.60 2.55
C ALA A 76 -16.07 0.85 1.23
N LYS A 77 -16.99 1.32 0.37
CA LYS A 77 -17.26 0.76 -0.96
C LYS A 77 -16.05 0.90 -1.88
N ASP A 78 -15.39 2.04 -1.83
CA ASP A 78 -14.19 2.33 -2.58
C ASP A 78 -12.99 1.47 -2.12
N LEU A 79 -12.86 1.25 -0.81
CA LEU A 79 -11.89 0.32 -0.25
C LEU A 79 -12.16 -1.11 -0.72
N ALA A 80 -13.40 -1.58 -0.67
CA ALA A 80 -13.76 -2.91 -1.17
C ALA A 80 -13.41 -3.08 -2.66
N THR A 81 -13.67 -2.05 -3.47
CA THR A 81 -13.29 -2.02 -4.88
C THR A 81 -11.78 -2.13 -5.07
N TYR A 82 -10.99 -1.36 -4.30
CA TYR A 82 -9.53 -1.41 -4.35
C TYR A 82 -8.99 -2.79 -3.98
N ILE A 83 -9.50 -3.40 -2.89
CA ILE A 83 -9.08 -4.74 -2.46
C ILE A 83 -9.49 -5.81 -3.49
N SER A 84 -10.67 -5.71 -4.08
CA SER A 84 -11.12 -6.61 -5.15
C SER A 84 -10.19 -6.55 -6.37
N ARG A 85 -9.71 -5.35 -6.72
CA ARG A 85 -8.73 -5.17 -7.80
C ARG A 85 -7.38 -5.77 -7.42
N ALA A 86 -6.92 -5.62 -6.18
CA ALA A 86 -5.70 -6.27 -5.72
C ALA A 86 -5.80 -7.80 -5.85
N LYS A 87 -6.95 -8.37 -5.47
CA LYS A 87 -7.23 -9.80 -5.64
C LYS A 87 -7.29 -10.25 -7.09
N SER A 88 -7.64 -9.38 -8.04
CA SER A 88 -7.60 -9.70 -9.47
C SER A 88 -6.17 -9.83 -10.02
N VAL A 89 -5.20 -9.15 -9.39
CA VAL A 89 -3.76 -9.27 -9.73
C VAL A 89 -3.19 -10.56 -9.19
N ASP A 90 -3.53 -10.89 -7.95
CA ASP A 90 -3.12 -12.12 -7.25
C ASP A 90 -4.30 -12.65 -6.44
N LYS A 91 -4.73 -13.88 -6.73
CA LYS A 91 -5.85 -14.53 -6.02
C LYS A 91 -5.60 -14.68 -4.52
N GLY A 92 -4.33 -14.85 -4.13
CA GLY A 92 -3.87 -14.93 -2.75
C GLY A 92 -3.39 -13.59 -2.18
N ALA A 93 -3.82 -12.46 -2.77
CA ALA A 93 -3.34 -11.15 -2.38
C ALA A 93 -3.43 -10.91 -0.87
N ALA A 94 -2.34 -10.41 -0.30
CA ALA A 94 -2.28 -9.93 1.07
C ALA A 94 -2.49 -8.41 1.11
N ILE A 95 -3.19 -7.93 2.13
CA ILE A 95 -3.44 -6.52 2.38
C ILE A 95 -2.82 -6.16 3.73
N ARG A 96 -1.95 -5.14 3.74
CA ARG A 96 -1.42 -4.59 4.99
C ARG A 96 -2.23 -3.39 5.42
N LEU A 97 -2.66 -3.40 6.66
CA LEU A 97 -3.39 -2.34 7.32
C LEU A 97 -2.48 -1.67 8.35
N ILE A 98 -2.26 -0.37 8.22
CA ILE A 98 -1.50 0.42 9.20
C ILE A 98 -2.40 1.55 9.68
N ALA A 99 -2.82 1.50 10.94
CA ALA A 99 -3.53 2.59 11.57
C ALA A 99 -2.59 3.36 12.51
N ARG A 100 -2.61 4.68 12.43
CA ARG A 100 -1.91 5.59 13.33
C ARG A 100 -2.79 6.79 13.62
N GLY A 101 -3.29 6.88 14.85
CA GLY A 101 -4.30 7.88 15.20
C GLY A 101 -5.55 7.68 14.36
N THR A 102 -6.03 8.71 13.72
CA THR A 102 -7.25 8.69 12.89
C THR A 102 -6.99 8.40 11.41
N VAL A 103 -5.80 7.91 11.05
CA VAL A 103 -5.47 7.58 9.65
C VAL A 103 -5.23 6.08 9.51
N LEU A 104 -5.94 5.45 8.60
CA LEU A 104 -5.73 4.08 8.15
C LEU A 104 -5.07 4.07 6.78
N GLY A 105 -3.85 3.57 6.68
CA GLY A 105 -3.19 3.23 5.42
C GLY A 105 -3.49 1.78 5.04
N VAL A 106 -3.89 1.56 3.80
CA VAL A 106 -4.18 0.25 3.23
C VAL A 106 -3.25 0.01 2.06
N PHE A 107 -2.47 -1.07 2.11
CA PHE A 107 -1.43 -1.38 1.13
C PHE A 107 -1.70 -2.73 0.48
N ALA A 108 -1.55 -2.77 -0.85
CA ALA A 108 -1.55 -3.99 -1.64
C ALA A 108 -0.31 -4.02 -2.54
N CYS A 109 0.20 -5.21 -2.84
CA CYS A 109 1.36 -5.40 -3.70
C CYS A 109 0.93 -5.76 -5.11
N SER A 110 1.53 -5.14 -6.12
CA SER A 110 1.39 -5.52 -7.53
C SER A 110 2.61 -6.25 -8.08
N LEU A 111 3.77 -6.00 -7.49
CA LEU A 111 5.04 -6.63 -7.86
C LEU A 111 5.98 -6.63 -6.64
N ALA A 112 6.65 -7.73 -6.39
CA ALA A 112 7.69 -7.83 -5.38
C ALA A 112 8.69 -8.94 -5.76
N PRO A 113 9.92 -8.90 -5.22
CA PRO A 113 10.88 -9.98 -5.42
C PRO A 113 10.37 -11.29 -4.77
N GLU A 114 10.53 -12.40 -5.46
CA GLU A 114 10.18 -13.73 -4.94
C GLU A 114 11.28 -14.31 -4.03
N THR A 115 12.53 -13.91 -4.27
CA THR A 115 13.69 -14.36 -3.49
C THR A 115 14.59 -13.19 -3.09
N LEU A 116 15.52 -13.42 -2.18
CA LEU A 116 16.49 -12.40 -1.74
C LEU A 116 17.47 -11.96 -2.84
N LEU A 117 17.67 -12.79 -3.86
CA LEU A 117 18.57 -12.50 -4.98
C LEU A 117 17.82 -11.90 -6.18
N ASP A 118 16.51 -11.78 -6.08
CA ASP A 118 15.68 -11.24 -7.15
C ASP A 118 15.77 -9.69 -7.13
N ALA A 119 16.22 -9.12 -8.25
CA ALA A 119 16.35 -7.69 -8.45
C ALA A 119 15.02 -7.00 -8.85
N THR A 120 13.90 -7.67 -8.69
CA THR A 120 12.57 -7.10 -8.93
C THR A 120 12.28 -5.98 -7.92
N PRO A 121 11.81 -4.79 -8.35
CA PRO A 121 11.40 -3.74 -7.44
C PRO A 121 10.13 -4.15 -6.68
N THR A 122 9.95 -3.61 -5.47
CA THR A 122 8.66 -3.73 -4.77
C THR A 122 7.75 -2.58 -5.18
N ILE A 123 6.58 -2.89 -5.72
CA ILE A 123 5.58 -1.92 -6.18
C ILE A 123 4.28 -2.12 -5.40
N LEU A 124 3.92 -1.12 -4.62
CA LEU A 124 2.74 -1.13 -3.77
C LEU A 124 1.74 -0.08 -4.22
N GLY A 125 0.46 -0.46 -4.25
CA GLY A 125 -0.62 0.51 -4.20
C GLY A 125 -0.93 0.86 -2.76
N THR A 126 -1.31 2.12 -2.50
CA THR A 126 -1.78 2.52 -1.17
C THR A 126 -2.94 3.50 -1.25
N ARG A 127 -3.88 3.31 -0.32
CA ARG A 127 -4.96 4.24 -0.02
C ARG A 127 -4.93 4.62 1.44
N ALA A 128 -5.39 5.84 1.73
CA ALA A 128 -5.59 6.29 3.09
C ALA A 128 -7.06 6.60 3.32
N LEU A 129 -7.55 6.18 4.51
CA LEU A 129 -8.90 6.47 4.97
C LEU A 129 -8.84 7.15 6.33
N THR A 130 -9.86 7.97 6.62
CA THR A 130 -10.04 8.55 7.95
C THR A 130 -10.83 7.59 8.83
N LEU A 131 -10.38 7.42 10.06
CA LEU A 131 -11.08 6.70 11.12
C LEU A 131 -11.85 7.68 11.99
N ALA A 132 -13.03 7.29 12.46
CA ALA A 132 -13.81 8.06 13.42
C ALA A 132 -13.20 8.03 14.84
N ALA A 133 -12.48 6.95 15.16
CA ALA A 133 -11.78 6.80 16.43
C ALA A 133 -10.29 6.52 16.21
N PRO A 134 -9.39 7.07 17.04
CA PRO A 134 -7.96 6.78 16.97
C PRO A 134 -7.69 5.29 17.17
N SER A 135 -6.77 4.74 16.33
CA SER A 135 -6.35 3.35 16.42
C SER A 135 -4.86 3.23 16.17
N GLN A 136 -4.25 2.17 16.70
CA GLN A 136 -2.88 1.80 16.42
C GLN A 136 -2.84 0.33 16.01
N LEU A 137 -2.45 0.07 14.77
CA LEU A 137 -2.49 -1.23 14.15
C LEU A 137 -1.41 -1.35 13.07
N ASP A 138 -0.82 -2.52 12.94
CA ASP A 138 0.02 -2.90 11.80
C ASP A 138 -0.12 -4.40 11.60
N ILE A 139 -1.02 -4.81 10.71
CA ILE A 139 -1.32 -6.21 10.42
C ILE A 139 -1.36 -6.47 8.92
N VAL A 140 -1.15 -7.71 8.55
CA VAL A 140 -1.32 -8.20 7.18
C VAL A 140 -2.38 -9.29 7.20
N VAL A 141 -3.38 -9.16 6.35
CA VAL A 141 -4.52 -10.08 6.26
C VAL A 141 -4.74 -10.51 4.81
N GLU A 142 -5.42 -11.62 4.61
CA GLU A 142 -5.83 -12.05 3.28
C GLU A 142 -6.91 -11.09 2.71
N ALA A 143 -6.79 -10.75 1.42
CA ALA A 143 -7.72 -9.84 0.76
C ALA A 143 -9.17 -10.33 0.81
N GLN A 144 -9.42 -11.64 0.63
CA GLN A 144 -10.77 -12.19 0.69
C GLN A 144 -11.36 -12.07 2.10
N ALA A 145 -10.59 -12.41 3.13
CA ALA A 145 -11.07 -12.30 4.51
C ALA A 145 -11.45 -10.85 4.87
N LEU A 146 -10.68 -9.86 4.37
CA LEU A 146 -10.99 -8.45 4.57
C LEU A 146 -12.23 -8.01 3.78
N LEU A 147 -12.42 -8.48 2.54
CA LEU A 147 -13.63 -8.24 1.75
C LEU A 147 -14.88 -8.78 2.44
N ASP A 148 -14.80 -9.97 3.02
CA ASP A 148 -15.92 -10.57 3.76
C ASP A 148 -16.31 -9.75 5.00
N ARG A 149 -15.34 -9.09 5.64
CA ARG A 149 -15.58 -8.17 6.76
C ARG A 149 -16.18 -6.84 6.29
N LEU A 150 -15.67 -6.29 5.18
CA LEU A 150 -16.23 -5.07 4.58
C LEU A 150 -17.68 -5.25 4.14
N ALA A 151 -18.03 -6.41 3.59
CA ALA A 151 -19.41 -6.73 3.18
C ALA A 151 -20.40 -6.80 4.36
N ARG A 152 -19.92 -6.93 5.59
CA ARG A 152 -20.75 -7.01 6.80
C ARG A 152 -20.87 -5.68 7.55
N ILE A 153 -20.24 -4.61 7.05
CA ILE A 153 -20.34 -3.29 7.67
C ILE A 153 -21.79 -2.81 7.61
N GLN A 154 -22.32 -2.46 8.78
CA GLN A 154 -23.61 -1.80 8.90
C GLN A 154 -23.40 -0.29 8.72
N GLU A 155 -24.08 0.32 7.76
CA GLU A 155 -23.95 1.76 7.44
C GLU A 155 -24.23 2.67 8.65
N SER A 156 -25.06 2.21 9.61
CA SER A 156 -25.37 2.97 10.84
C SER A 156 -24.26 2.96 11.89
N LYS A 157 -23.29 2.06 11.80
CA LYS A 157 -22.22 1.88 12.81
C LYS A 157 -20.82 2.08 12.28
N MET A 158 -20.62 1.86 10.98
CA MET A 158 -19.33 1.94 10.28
C MET A 158 -18.18 1.19 10.98
N VAL A 159 -18.49 0.07 11.65
CA VAL A 159 -17.52 -0.77 12.34
C VAL A 159 -17.00 -1.83 11.39
N LEU A 160 -15.70 -1.82 11.16
CA LEU A 160 -14.97 -2.85 10.42
C LEU A 160 -14.29 -3.80 11.40
N TYR A 161 -14.87 -4.97 11.63
CA TYR A 161 -14.18 -6.05 12.36
C TYR A 161 -13.03 -6.59 11.51
N LEU A 162 -11.89 -6.81 12.14
CA LEU A 162 -10.70 -7.27 11.44
C LEU A 162 -10.69 -8.81 11.32
N PRO A 163 -10.12 -9.37 10.23
CA PRO A 163 -9.91 -10.79 10.16
C PRO A 163 -9.04 -11.28 11.33
N PRO A 164 -9.42 -12.38 12.01
CA PRO A 164 -8.67 -12.89 13.18
C PRO A 164 -7.35 -13.55 12.79
N VAL A 165 -7.20 -13.95 11.52
CA VAL A 165 -6.00 -14.61 11.01
C VAL A 165 -5.16 -13.61 10.23
N THR A 166 -3.91 -13.45 10.66
CA THR A 166 -2.89 -12.68 9.93
C THR A 166 -2.08 -13.60 9.02
N VAL A 167 -1.57 -13.04 7.92
CA VAL A 167 -0.72 -13.76 6.97
C VAL A 167 0.65 -13.10 6.88
N ASN A 168 1.64 -13.87 6.42
CA ASN A 168 2.97 -13.32 6.14
C ASN A 168 3.07 -12.93 4.66
N ALA A 169 3.51 -11.70 4.40
CA ALA A 169 3.84 -11.23 3.07
C ALA A 169 5.25 -10.61 3.11
N VAL A 170 6.17 -11.13 2.30
CA VAL A 170 7.58 -10.70 2.29
C VAL A 170 7.72 -9.20 2.06
N TRP A 171 6.92 -8.64 1.15
CA TRP A 171 6.90 -7.22 0.83
C TRP A 171 6.46 -6.33 2.01
N ALA A 172 5.68 -6.88 2.95
CA ALA A 172 5.19 -6.15 4.11
C ALA A 172 6.23 -5.99 5.23
N GLY A 173 7.36 -6.68 5.15
CA GLY A 173 8.47 -6.55 6.12
C GLY A 173 9.16 -5.18 6.06
N GLN A 174 8.92 -4.39 5.03
CA GLN A 174 9.50 -3.06 4.86
C GLN A 174 8.41 -2.02 4.63
N SER A 175 8.58 -0.85 5.24
CA SER A 175 7.64 0.26 5.13
C SER A 175 8.28 1.43 4.41
N ALA A 176 7.50 2.09 3.56
CA ALA A 176 7.89 3.35 2.98
C ALA A 176 8.08 4.42 4.08
N PRO A 177 8.99 5.38 3.89
CA PRO A 177 9.17 6.49 4.82
C PRO A 177 7.86 7.26 5.04
N VAL A 178 7.57 7.64 6.28
CA VAL A 178 6.39 8.47 6.61
C VAL A 178 6.62 9.95 6.31
N SER A 179 7.88 10.38 6.19
CA SER A 179 8.28 11.77 5.95
C SER A 179 9.55 11.83 5.11
N GLY A 180 10.03 13.03 4.80
CA GLY A 180 11.26 13.22 4.02
C GLY A 180 11.07 13.05 2.51
N TRP A 181 9.84 13.14 2.02
CA TRP A 181 9.52 13.09 0.61
C TRP A 181 9.85 14.42 -0.08
N GLY A 182 10.83 14.42 -0.98
CA GLY A 182 11.11 15.53 -1.88
C GLY A 182 10.37 15.35 -3.21
N ARG A 183 9.70 16.39 -3.69
CA ARG A 183 9.13 16.38 -5.04
C ARG A 183 10.27 16.51 -6.04
N VAL A 184 10.30 15.61 -7.02
CA VAL A 184 11.33 15.56 -8.06
C VAL A 184 10.81 15.99 -9.43
N GLY A 185 9.50 15.93 -9.64
CA GLY A 185 8.87 16.35 -10.89
C GLY A 185 7.41 15.91 -10.97
N ALA A 186 6.89 15.87 -12.18
CA ALA A 186 5.58 15.33 -12.49
C ALA A 186 5.61 14.67 -13.88
N VAL A 187 4.82 13.63 -14.06
CA VAL A 187 4.71 12.87 -15.31
C VAL A 187 3.27 12.92 -15.81
N ALA A 188 3.06 13.19 -17.08
CA ALA A 188 1.73 13.25 -17.67
C ALA A 188 1.01 11.87 -17.52
N ALA A 189 -0.29 11.93 -17.24
CA ALA A 189 -1.12 10.72 -17.12
C ALA A 189 -1.10 9.88 -18.41
N SER A 190 -0.99 10.52 -19.56
CA SER A 190 -0.85 9.86 -20.88
C SER A 190 0.39 8.96 -20.96
N GLU A 191 1.52 9.38 -20.36
CA GLU A 191 2.76 8.61 -20.33
C GLU A 191 2.58 7.30 -19.54
N PHE A 192 1.95 7.38 -18.37
CA PHE A 192 1.64 6.17 -17.59
C PHE A 192 0.67 5.25 -18.33
N ARG A 193 -0.34 5.79 -18.99
CA ARG A 193 -1.25 4.97 -19.79
C ARG A 193 -0.53 4.30 -20.97
N ARG A 194 0.36 5.04 -21.65
CA ARG A 194 1.19 4.51 -22.74
C ARG A 194 2.08 3.38 -22.23
N ALA A 195 2.85 3.62 -21.17
CA ALA A 195 3.75 2.62 -20.60
C ALA A 195 3.01 1.36 -20.12
N CYS A 196 1.83 1.50 -19.52
CA CYS A 196 1.01 0.37 -19.14
C CYS A 196 0.54 -0.45 -20.34
N ARG A 197 0.05 0.21 -21.42
CA ARG A 197 -0.40 -0.47 -22.64
C ARG A 197 0.74 -1.22 -23.31
N GLU A 198 1.87 -0.55 -23.51
CA GLU A 198 3.08 -1.15 -24.11
C GLU A 198 3.59 -2.34 -23.30
N GLY A 199 3.55 -2.22 -21.95
CA GLY A 199 3.92 -3.31 -21.06
C GLY A 199 2.98 -4.51 -21.17
N LEU A 200 1.66 -4.30 -21.24
CA LEU A 200 0.68 -5.37 -21.42
C LEU A 200 0.89 -6.09 -22.76
N GLU A 201 1.06 -5.33 -23.84
CA GLU A 201 1.37 -5.88 -25.17
C GLU A 201 2.70 -6.67 -25.17
N ALA A 202 3.70 -6.21 -24.42
CA ALA A 202 4.97 -6.91 -24.29
C ALA A 202 4.82 -8.23 -23.52
N VAL A 203 3.99 -8.25 -22.47
CA VAL A 203 3.64 -9.49 -21.75
C VAL A 203 2.98 -10.48 -22.70
N ASP A 204 1.94 -10.04 -23.42
CA ASP A 204 1.20 -10.91 -24.34
C ASP A 204 2.10 -11.50 -25.43
N ARG A 205 2.99 -10.70 -26.03
CA ARG A 205 3.94 -11.17 -27.07
C ARG A 205 5.00 -12.13 -26.51
N SER A 206 5.32 -12.04 -25.22
CA SER A 206 6.37 -12.84 -24.60
C SER A 206 5.89 -14.17 -24.03
N LEU A 207 4.57 -14.37 -23.97
CA LEU A 207 3.97 -15.58 -23.39
C LEU A 207 3.67 -16.63 -24.46
N PRO A 208 4.02 -17.92 -24.23
CA PRO A 208 3.55 -19.02 -25.06
C PRO A 208 2.03 -19.23 -24.88
N ALA A 209 1.41 -20.02 -25.74
CA ALA A 209 -0.05 -20.24 -25.75
C ALA A 209 -0.64 -20.75 -24.41
N ASN A 210 0.14 -21.50 -23.61
CA ASN A 210 -0.26 -22.02 -22.31
C ASN A 210 0.91 -21.87 -21.32
N PRO A 211 1.16 -20.66 -20.79
CA PRO A 211 2.28 -20.44 -19.90
C PRO A 211 2.01 -21.08 -18.55
N GLY A 212 2.98 -21.83 -18.02
CA GLY A 212 3.00 -22.22 -16.62
C GLY A 212 3.17 -21.01 -15.70
N ALA A 213 2.76 -21.12 -14.44
CA ALA A 213 2.80 -20.02 -13.47
C ALA A 213 4.21 -19.40 -13.34
N ALA A 214 5.27 -20.21 -13.31
CA ALA A 214 6.65 -19.73 -13.21
C ALA A 214 7.08 -18.91 -14.43
N VAL A 215 6.70 -19.32 -15.65
CA VAL A 215 6.99 -18.56 -16.87
C VAL A 215 6.27 -17.23 -16.86
N LEU A 216 5.00 -17.24 -16.47
CA LEU A 216 4.19 -16.03 -16.33
C LEU A 216 4.81 -15.05 -15.31
N ALA A 217 5.22 -15.54 -14.14
CA ALA A 217 5.86 -14.74 -13.12
C ALA A 217 7.18 -14.12 -13.61
N THR A 218 8.02 -14.90 -14.27
CA THR A 218 9.30 -14.42 -14.85
C THR A 218 9.09 -13.33 -15.91
N VAL A 219 8.16 -13.56 -16.85
CA VAL A 219 7.86 -12.58 -17.91
C VAL A 219 7.31 -11.29 -17.30
N ARG A 220 6.39 -11.40 -16.38
CA ARG A 220 5.80 -10.23 -15.69
C ARG A 220 6.85 -9.47 -14.90
N SER A 221 7.66 -10.16 -14.09
CA SER A 221 8.74 -9.53 -13.33
C SER A 221 9.70 -8.77 -14.26
N ARG A 222 10.17 -9.38 -15.34
CA ARG A 222 11.08 -8.76 -16.28
C ARG A 222 10.50 -7.50 -16.93
N ILE A 223 9.27 -7.57 -17.43
CA ILE A 223 8.63 -6.45 -18.14
C ILE A 223 8.28 -5.32 -17.16
N TRP A 224 7.66 -5.63 -16.04
CA TRP A 224 7.24 -4.62 -15.09
C TRP A 224 8.39 -4.01 -14.28
N SER A 225 9.57 -4.63 -14.25
CA SER A 225 10.79 -4.05 -13.67
C SER A 225 11.52 -3.09 -14.61
N SER A 226 11.23 -3.14 -15.92
CA SER A 226 11.88 -2.27 -16.91
C SER A 226 11.56 -0.80 -16.64
N PRO A 227 12.53 0.12 -16.77
CA PRO A 227 12.29 1.54 -16.58
C PRO A 227 11.35 2.09 -17.65
N MET A 228 10.51 3.04 -17.26
CA MET A 228 9.75 3.86 -18.20
C MET A 228 10.71 4.78 -18.96
N VAL A 229 10.45 4.97 -20.26
CA VAL A 229 11.19 5.92 -21.09
C VAL A 229 10.65 7.33 -20.83
N LEU A 230 11.42 8.16 -20.14
CA LEU A 230 11.10 9.53 -19.76
C LEU A 230 12.17 10.52 -20.29
N GLU A 231 12.75 10.24 -21.44
CA GLU A 231 13.89 10.96 -22.03
C GLU A 231 13.65 12.47 -22.21
N HIS A 232 12.40 12.88 -22.33
CA HIS A 232 12.01 14.28 -22.48
C HIS A 232 11.81 15.02 -21.14
N LEU A 233 12.10 14.36 -20.01
CA LEU A 233 11.95 14.89 -18.65
C LEU A 233 13.29 14.82 -17.92
N PRO A 234 14.19 15.81 -18.08
CA PRO A 234 15.54 15.82 -17.52
C PRO A 234 15.56 15.68 -15.99
N GLU A 235 14.52 16.10 -15.29
CA GLU A 235 14.39 15.95 -13.86
C GLU A 235 14.37 14.47 -13.39
N PHE A 236 14.14 13.54 -14.32
CA PHE A 236 14.11 12.09 -14.06
C PHE A 236 15.39 11.35 -14.47
N ASP A 237 16.45 12.02 -14.95
CA ASP A 237 17.68 11.38 -15.42
C ASP A 237 18.32 10.41 -14.41
N ASN A 238 18.11 10.66 -13.12
CA ASN A 238 18.63 9.83 -12.03
C ASN A 238 17.55 9.05 -11.27
N ILE A 239 16.32 8.99 -11.81
CA ILE A 239 15.19 8.35 -11.12
C ILE A 239 14.61 7.29 -12.05
N SER A 240 14.71 6.02 -11.62
CA SER A 240 14.09 4.93 -12.35
C SER A 240 12.65 4.72 -11.87
N VAL A 241 11.69 5.03 -12.74
CA VAL A 241 10.28 4.67 -12.54
C VAL A 241 10.00 3.41 -13.36
N PRO A 242 9.77 2.24 -12.73
CA PRO A 242 9.51 1.02 -13.48
C PRO A 242 8.13 1.04 -14.14
N THR A 243 8.00 0.41 -15.32
CA THR A 243 6.72 0.29 -16.03
C THR A 243 5.61 -0.36 -15.18
N GLY A 244 5.99 -1.20 -14.22
CA GLY A 244 5.07 -1.76 -13.24
C GLY A 244 4.37 -0.73 -12.35
N ALA A 245 4.91 0.47 -12.20
CA ALA A 245 4.21 1.56 -11.53
C ALA A 245 2.98 2.03 -12.35
N ALA A 246 3.12 2.09 -13.68
CA ALA A 246 2.00 2.38 -14.58
C ALA A 246 0.94 1.27 -14.55
N PHE A 247 1.36 0.01 -14.51
CA PHE A 247 0.47 -1.13 -14.31
C PHE A 247 -0.29 -1.02 -12.98
N ALA A 248 0.39 -0.72 -11.88
CA ALA A 248 -0.23 -0.55 -10.55
C ALA A 248 -1.27 0.58 -10.54
N LEU A 249 -0.96 1.74 -11.15
CA LEU A 249 -1.92 2.85 -11.31
C LEU A 249 -3.20 2.41 -12.02
N LYS A 250 -3.07 1.62 -13.09
CA LYS A 250 -4.20 1.09 -13.89
C LYS A 250 -4.98 0.04 -13.10
N VAL A 251 -4.31 -1.01 -12.63
CA VAL A 251 -4.98 -2.16 -12.05
C VAL A 251 -5.66 -1.85 -10.72
N PHE A 252 -5.07 -0.99 -9.90
CA PHE A 252 -5.71 -0.53 -8.67
C PHE A 252 -6.77 0.56 -8.91
N GLY A 253 -6.86 1.08 -10.15
CA GLY A 253 -7.82 2.13 -10.53
C GLY A 253 -7.50 3.47 -9.90
N PHE A 254 -6.23 3.78 -9.69
CA PHE A 254 -5.80 5.06 -9.13
C PHE A 254 -5.76 6.18 -10.15
N LEU A 255 -5.61 5.81 -11.44
CA LEU A 255 -5.61 6.75 -12.56
C LEU A 255 -6.87 6.55 -13.41
N PRO A 256 -7.90 7.39 -13.25
CA PRO A 256 -9.09 7.37 -14.10
C PRO A 256 -8.73 7.64 -15.56
N ASP A 257 -9.40 6.98 -16.50
CA ASP A 257 -9.15 7.16 -17.93
C ASP A 257 -9.44 8.60 -18.40
N THR A 258 -10.29 9.33 -17.68
CA THR A 258 -10.66 10.73 -17.96
C THR A 258 -9.72 11.76 -17.37
N PHE A 259 -8.73 11.38 -16.58
CA PHE A 259 -7.80 12.34 -15.97
C PHE A 259 -6.66 12.68 -16.94
N GLU A 260 -6.59 13.92 -17.40
CA GLU A 260 -5.58 14.40 -18.35
C GLU A 260 -4.45 15.23 -17.73
N GLY A 261 -4.36 15.26 -16.39
CA GLY A 261 -3.35 16.01 -15.67
C GLY A 261 -2.01 15.28 -15.55
N GLU A 262 -1.13 15.87 -14.79
CA GLU A 262 0.16 15.30 -14.41
C GLU A 262 0.11 14.68 -13.02
N LEU A 263 0.86 13.60 -12.83
CA LEU A 263 1.03 12.92 -11.56
C LEU A 263 2.35 13.35 -10.92
N PRO A 264 2.31 14.04 -9.77
CA PRO A 264 3.54 14.42 -9.07
C PRO A 264 4.29 13.20 -8.57
N VAL A 265 5.60 13.23 -8.73
CA VAL A 265 6.54 12.21 -8.32
C VAL A 265 7.43 12.72 -7.20
N PHE A 266 7.61 11.91 -6.17
CA PHE A 266 8.40 12.23 -5.00
C PHE A 266 9.40 11.09 -4.73
N VAL A 267 10.54 11.44 -4.17
CA VAL A 267 11.56 10.48 -3.72
C VAL A 267 11.85 10.68 -2.24
N ALA A 268 12.05 9.60 -1.53
CA ALA A 268 12.55 9.60 -0.16
C ALA A 268 13.58 8.50 0.03
N ARG A 269 14.63 8.79 0.82
CA ARG A 269 15.67 7.83 1.19
C ARG A 269 15.50 7.41 2.65
N SER A 270 15.61 6.13 2.89
CA SER A 270 15.56 5.54 4.22
C SER A 270 16.69 4.52 4.38
N LYS A 271 16.83 3.98 5.59
CA LYS A 271 17.77 2.87 5.84
C LYS A 271 17.44 1.61 5.00
N SER A 272 16.17 1.45 4.61
CA SER A 272 15.70 0.34 3.77
C SER A 272 15.84 0.58 2.27
N GLY A 273 16.48 1.68 1.85
CA GLY A 273 16.70 2.04 0.46
C GLY A 273 15.92 3.28 0.01
N GLU A 274 15.96 3.52 -1.29
CA GLU A 274 15.25 4.60 -1.94
C GLU A 274 13.83 4.18 -2.30
N TRP A 275 12.90 5.11 -2.07
CA TRP A 275 11.50 4.96 -2.40
C TRP A 275 11.04 6.08 -3.33
N THR A 276 10.31 5.72 -4.35
CA THR A 276 9.58 6.65 -5.22
C THR A 276 8.09 6.57 -4.92
N ARG A 277 7.42 7.71 -4.87
CA ARG A 277 5.97 7.83 -4.67
C ARG A 277 5.35 8.59 -5.83
N ILE A 278 4.36 8.00 -6.46
CA ILE A 278 3.56 8.62 -7.51
C ILE A 278 2.17 8.88 -6.92
N ALA A 279 1.77 10.15 -6.87
CA ALA A 279 0.47 10.53 -6.32
C ALA A 279 -0.55 10.67 -7.45
N ALA A 280 -1.62 9.88 -7.40
CA ALA A 280 -2.70 9.88 -8.38
C ALA A 280 -4.04 10.23 -7.71
N PRO A 281 -5.08 10.62 -8.48
CA PRO A 281 -6.38 10.98 -7.93
C PRO A 281 -7.03 9.91 -7.07
N GLY A 282 -6.89 8.63 -7.43
CA GLY A 282 -7.51 7.51 -6.73
C GLY A 282 -6.64 6.84 -5.67
N GLY A 283 -5.38 7.25 -5.50
CA GLY A 283 -4.45 6.62 -4.55
C GLY A 283 -3.01 6.92 -4.87
N GLN A 284 -2.09 6.19 -4.27
CA GLN A 284 -0.66 6.40 -4.51
C GLN A 284 0.02 5.08 -4.85
N VAL A 285 1.00 5.14 -5.74
CA VAL A 285 1.90 4.03 -6.00
C VAL A 285 3.25 4.31 -5.35
N LEU A 286 3.72 3.35 -4.57
CA LEU A 286 5.01 3.37 -3.91
C LEU A 286 5.92 2.35 -4.57
N VAL A 287 7.08 2.78 -5.00
CA VAL A 287 8.10 1.91 -5.60
C VAL A 287 9.32 1.91 -4.70
N ARG A 288 9.76 0.75 -4.31
CA ARG A 288 11.08 0.57 -3.69
C ARG A 288 12.00 -0.01 -4.77
N ALA A 289 13.08 0.69 -5.04
CA ALA A 289 14.11 0.19 -5.93
C ALA A 289 14.66 -1.16 -5.43
N ALA A 290 14.99 -2.04 -6.37
CA ALA A 290 15.71 -3.26 -6.03
C ALA A 290 17.03 -2.90 -5.34
N THR A 291 17.40 -3.66 -4.30
CA THR A 291 18.75 -3.57 -3.75
C THR A 291 19.69 -4.18 -4.79
N PRO A 292 20.73 -3.46 -5.24
CA PRO A 292 21.70 -4.06 -6.15
C PRO A 292 22.23 -5.34 -5.51
N SER A 293 22.13 -6.46 -6.22
CA SER A 293 22.84 -7.68 -5.82
C SER A 293 24.30 -7.30 -5.67
N LEU A 294 24.94 -7.64 -4.56
CA LEU A 294 26.38 -7.59 -4.43
C LEU A 294 26.95 -8.50 -5.53
N GLN A 295 27.25 -7.91 -6.68
CA GLN A 295 28.08 -8.61 -7.66
C GLN A 295 29.42 -8.78 -6.98
N THR A 296 29.71 -10.00 -6.55
CA THR A 296 31.04 -10.41 -6.12
C THR A 296 31.96 -10.15 -7.31
N VAL A 297 32.89 -9.19 -7.10
CA VAL A 297 34.01 -8.94 -7.98
C VAL A 297 34.96 -10.13 -7.97
#